data_c67dde6087914c2ff8781c3bcb4f26ff
#
_entry.id   c67dde6087914c2ff8781c3bcb4f26ff
#
_cell.length_a   1.000
_cell.length_b   1.000
_cell.length_c   1.000
_cell.angle_alpha   90.00
_cell.angle_beta   90.00
_cell.angle_gamma   90.00
#
_symmetry.space_group_name_H-M   'P 1'
#
loop_
_entity.id
_entity.type
_entity.pdbx_description
1 polymer ?
#
loop_
_entity_poly.entity_id
_entity_poly.type
_entity_poly.pdbx_seq_one_letter_code
_entity_poly.pdbx_strand_id
1 'polypeptide(L)'
;ILYGVIAGVFVIVAAVLLVYNSGVLQRSATAVTINGEKYTAGQVEYFYANVKSSLLKSSYASFYGIDTSKSLDQQVVSDTMKTALGIEDEGDVTWEQYVRDTAVKQLAMYVLTAQEAEANGMGADEHTQEELDATMEELNAAAKQNGYSTKPYLKLIYGKNMTVDTFKEMVQLVDVATHY
;
A
#
# COMPACT_ATOMS: atom_id res chain seq x y z
N ILE A 1 -22.46 -14.55 10.58
CA ILE A 1 -22.75 -13.27 9.87
C ILE A 1 -21.51 -12.75 9.12
N LEU A 2 -20.36 -13.36 9.29
CA LEU A 2 -19.08 -12.94 8.69
C LEU A 2 -18.93 -13.28 7.18
N TYR A 3 -19.89 -13.98 6.59
CA TYR A 3 -19.81 -14.45 5.20
C TYR A 3 -20.50 -13.56 4.17
N GLY A 4 -21.18 -12.49 4.59
CA GLY A 4 -21.89 -11.57 3.68
C GLY A 4 -21.03 -10.49 3.05
N VAL A 5 -19.88 -10.17 3.65
CA VAL A 5 -19.05 -9.02 3.23
C VAL A 5 -18.07 -9.40 2.12
N ILE A 6 -17.71 -10.69 2.00
CA ILE A 6 -16.71 -11.16 1.02
C ILE A 6 -17.26 -11.21 -0.42
N ALA A 7 -18.58 -11.20 -0.60
CA ALA A 7 -19.20 -11.32 -1.91
C ALA A 7 -19.26 -10.01 -2.73
N GLY A 8 -18.84 -8.87 -2.15
CA GLY A 8 -18.87 -7.55 -2.79
C GLY A 8 -17.52 -7.01 -3.27
N VAL A 9 -16.43 -7.75 -3.07
CA VAL A 9 -15.09 -7.28 -3.48
C VAL A 9 -14.92 -7.46 -4.99
N PHE A 10 -15.66 -6.70 -5.79
CA PHE A 10 -15.22 -6.39 -7.13
C PHE A 10 -14.33 -5.16 -7.05
N VAL A 11 -13.03 -5.41 -6.76
CA VAL A 11 -11.99 -4.47 -7.13
C VAL A 11 -12.05 -4.38 -8.65
N ILE A 12 -12.73 -3.36 -9.17
CA ILE A 12 -12.57 -3.01 -10.58
C ILE A 12 -11.16 -2.43 -10.68
N VAL A 13 -10.19 -3.29 -10.91
CA VAL A 13 -8.84 -2.90 -11.34
C VAL A 13 -8.99 -2.43 -12.78
N ALA A 14 -9.64 -1.28 -12.96
CA ALA A 14 -9.74 -0.64 -14.26
C ALA A 14 -8.43 0.11 -14.50
N ALA A 15 -7.58 -0.48 -15.32
CA ALA A 15 -6.55 0.22 -16.09
C ALA A 15 -5.39 0.90 -15.34
N VAL A 16 -4.94 0.39 -14.21
CA VAL A 16 -3.73 0.87 -13.52
C VAL A 16 -2.47 0.67 -14.39
N LEU A 17 -2.49 -0.26 -15.32
CA LEU A 17 -1.30 -0.63 -16.11
C LEU A 17 -0.86 0.42 -17.15
N LEU A 18 -1.73 1.31 -17.61
CA LEU A 18 -1.39 2.29 -18.65
C LEU A 18 -0.77 3.59 -18.10
N VAL A 19 -1.02 3.92 -16.85
CA VAL A 19 -0.62 5.22 -16.29
C VAL A 19 0.72 5.15 -15.58
N TYR A 20 1.10 3.99 -15.07
CA TYR A 20 2.37 3.82 -14.34
C TYR A 20 3.61 3.89 -15.26
N ASN A 21 3.44 3.55 -16.54
CA ASN A 21 4.56 3.54 -17.49
C ASN A 21 4.87 4.92 -18.11
N SER A 22 4.01 5.92 -17.90
CA SER A 22 4.17 7.25 -18.50
C SER A 22 4.91 8.27 -17.63
N GLY A 23 5.22 7.97 -16.37
CA GLY A 23 5.93 8.87 -15.45
C GLY A 23 5.21 10.18 -15.11
N VAL A 24 3.99 10.40 -15.61
CA VAL A 24 3.20 11.62 -15.45
C VAL A 24 1.88 11.31 -14.77
N LEU A 25 1.94 10.84 -13.52
CA LEU A 25 0.77 10.88 -12.65
C LEU A 25 0.73 12.24 -11.96
N GLN A 26 -0.25 13.06 -12.31
CA GLN A 26 -0.62 14.18 -11.49
C GLN A 26 -1.03 13.63 -10.11
N ARG A 27 -0.60 14.30 -9.03
CA ARG A 27 -0.83 13.85 -7.63
C ARG A 27 -2.31 13.62 -7.28
N SER A 28 -3.22 14.25 -8.01
CA SER A 28 -4.67 14.13 -7.87
C SER A 28 -5.30 13.11 -8.83
N ALA A 29 -4.50 12.46 -9.69
CA ALA A 29 -5.06 11.47 -10.60
C ALA A 29 -5.50 10.22 -9.85
N THR A 30 -6.67 9.69 -10.23
CA THR A 30 -7.17 8.43 -9.71
C THR A 30 -6.26 7.29 -10.15
N ALA A 31 -5.68 6.57 -9.19
CA ALA A 31 -4.88 5.39 -9.43
C ALA A 31 -5.73 4.11 -9.39
N VAL A 32 -6.71 4.07 -8.48
CA VAL A 32 -7.62 2.93 -8.32
C VAL A 32 -8.98 3.42 -7.80
N THR A 33 -10.03 2.67 -8.09
CA THR A 33 -11.38 2.90 -7.54
C THR A 33 -11.77 1.67 -6.70
N ILE A 34 -12.14 1.89 -5.45
CA ILE A 34 -12.55 0.85 -4.50
C ILE A 34 -13.92 1.24 -3.96
N ASN A 35 -14.90 0.35 -4.08
CA ASN A 35 -16.28 0.58 -3.63
C ASN A 35 -16.87 1.93 -4.11
N GLY A 36 -16.54 2.35 -5.35
CA GLY A 36 -16.99 3.61 -5.95
C GLY A 36 -16.17 4.86 -5.56
N GLU A 37 -15.29 4.78 -4.60
CA GLU A 37 -14.40 5.86 -4.18
C GLU A 37 -13.05 5.82 -4.92
N LYS A 38 -12.50 7.00 -5.18
CA LYS A 38 -11.27 7.16 -5.96
C LYS A 38 -10.07 7.36 -5.04
N TYR A 39 -9.03 6.56 -5.25
CA TYR A 39 -7.77 6.64 -4.53
C TYR A 39 -6.64 7.08 -5.44
N THR A 40 -5.76 7.92 -4.92
CA THR A 40 -4.65 8.54 -5.64
C THR A 40 -3.41 7.65 -5.68
N ALA A 41 -2.45 8.00 -6.52
CA ALA A 41 -1.16 7.32 -6.55
C ALA A 41 -0.41 7.38 -5.22
N GLY A 42 -0.50 8.48 -4.48
CA GLY A 42 0.13 8.60 -3.16
C GLY A 42 -0.41 7.61 -2.14
N GLN A 43 -1.73 7.37 -2.14
CA GLN A 43 -2.36 6.40 -1.26
C GLN A 43 -1.94 4.96 -1.60
N VAL A 44 -1.80 4.64 -2.89
CA VAL A 44 -1.25 3.34 -3.33
C VAL A 44 0.25 3.22 -2.99
N GLU A 45 1.03 4.31 -3.17
CA GLU A 45 2.46 4.35 -2.83
C GLU A 45 2.73 4.01 -1.36
N TYR A 46 1.83 4.38 -0.44
CA TYR A 46 1.94 4.01 0.97
C TYR A 46 2.03 2.48 1.16
N PHE A 47 1.07 1.75 0.62
CA PHE A 47 1.04 0.29 0.72
C PHE A 47 2.14 -0.36 -0.13
N TYR A 48 2.42 0.17 -1.31
CA TYR A 48 3.51 -0.31 -2.15
C TYR A 48 4.86 -0.27 -1.42
N ALA A 49 5.19 0.83 -0.77
CA ALA A 49 6.45 0.96 -0.03
C ALA A 49 6.52 -0.03 1.14
N ASN A 50 5.42 -0.23 1.86
CA ASN A 50 5.35 -1.16 2.98
C ASN A 50 5.49 -2.62 2.52
N VAL A 51 4.77 -3.03 1.47
CA VAL A 51 4.87 -4.39 0.88
C VAL A 51 6.29 -4.63 0.37
N LYS A 52 6.84 -3.68 -0.40
CA LYS A 52 8.20 -3.77 -0.94
C LYS A 52 9.24 -3.88 0.17
N SER A 53 9.16 -3.04 1.19
CA SER A 53 10.07 -3.06 2.33
C SER A 53 10.02 -4.39 3.07
N SER A 54 8.82 -4.92 3.29
CA SER A 54 8.64 -6.23 3.92
C SER A 54 9.21 -7.37 3.09
N LEU A 55 8.96 -7.37 1.78
CA LEU A 55 9.45 -8.37 0.85
C LEU A 55 10.99 -8.39 0.76
N LEU A 56 11.61 -7.20 0.78
CA LEU A 56 13.06 -7.05 0.65
C LEU A 56 13.84 -7.22 1.97
N LYS A 57 13.18 -7.47 3.10
CA LYS A 57 13.90 -7.88 4.32
C LYS A 57 14.68 -9.16 4.02
N SER A 58 15.95 -9.19 4.44
CA SER A 58 16.92 -10.22 4.04
C SER A 58 16.43 -11.67 4.19
N SER A 59 15.68 -11.96 5.25
CA SER A 59 15.11 -13.30 5.48
C SER A 59 14.05 -13.67 4.45
N TYR A 60 13.16 -12.74 4.10
CA TYR A 60 12.10 -12.99 3.13
C TYR A 60 12.63 -12.98 1.69
N ALA A 61 13.47 -12.01 1.34
CA ALA A 61 14.08 -11.95 0.00
C ALA A 61 14.81 -13.25 -0.33
N SER A 62 15.61 -13.77 0.61
CA SER A 62 16.31 -15.05 0.44
C SER A 62 15.35 -16.23 0.30
N PHE A 63 14.29 -16.28 1.14
CA PHE A 63 13.29 -17.35 1.07
C PHE A 63 12.54 -17.37 -0.26
N TYR A 64 12.20 -16.21 -0.80
CA TYR A 64 11.50 -16.07 -2.08
C TYR A 64 12.43 -16.14 -3.30
N GLY A 65 13.75 -16.27 -3.10
CA GLY A 65 14.73 -16.32 -4.18
C GLY A 65 14.90 -14.99 -4.91
N ILE A 66 14.65 -13.87 -4.21
CA ILE A 66 14.80 -12.52 -4.77
C ILE A 66 16.27 -12.09 -4.67
N ASP A 67 16.83 -11.72 -5.80
CA ASP A 67 18.15 -11.08 -5.89
C ASP A 67 18.02 -9.58 -5.61
N THR A 68 18.38 -9.16 -4.40
CA THR A 68 18.27 -7.75 -3.98
C THR A 68 19.21 -6.80 -4.72
N SER A 69 20.15 -7.32 -5.52
CA SER A 69 21.01 -6.51 -6.39
C SER A 69 20.36 -6.13 -7.72
N LYS A 70 19.24 -6.75 -8.05
CA LYS A 70 18.47 -6.50 -9.27
C LYS A 70 17.14 -5.82 -8.95
N SER A 71 16.61 -5.08 -9.92
CA SER A 71 15.26 -4.51 -9.77
C SER A 71 14.18 -5.60 -9.84
N LEU A 72 13.06 -5.38 -9.13
CA LEU A 72 11.97 -6.36 -9.03
C LEU A 72 11.24 -6.59 -10.35
N ASP A 73 11.25 -5.63 -11.25
CA ASP A 73 10.65 -5.73 -12.60
C ASP A 73 11.44 -6.64 -13.55
N GLN A 74 12.71 -6.95 -13.22
CA GLN A 74 13.58 -7.84 -13.97
C GLN A 74 13.58 -9.28 -13.44
N GLN A 75 12.79 -9.58 -12.42
CA GLN A 75 12.77 -10.86 -11.75
C GLN A 75 11.36 -11.45 -11.76
N VAL A 76 11.24 -12.62 -12.39
CA VAL A 76 9.96 -13.35 -12.48
C VAL A 76 9.75 -14.19 -11.22
N VAL A 77 8.53 -14.21 -10.73
CA VAL A 77 8.10 -15.09 -9.65
C VAL A 77 8.08 -16.53 -10.15
N SER A 78 8.81 -17.43 -9.48
CA SER A 78 8.84 -18.83 -9.88
C SER A 78 7.47 -19.51 -9.71
N ASP A 79 7.17 -20.56 -10.48
CA ASP A 79 5.90 -21.28 -10.38
C ASP A 79 5.62 -21.83 -8.99
N THR A 80 6.65 -22.28 -8.30
CA THR A 80 6.55 -22.71 -6.90
C THR A 80 6.09 -21.55 -6.01
N MET A 81 6.64 -20.36 -6.20
CA MET A 81 6.26 -19.18 -5.43
C MET A 81 4.88 -18.67 -5.86
N LYS A 82 4.53 -18.73 -7.13
CA LYS A 82 3.16 -18.38 -7.58
C LYS A 82 2.13 -19.22 -6.83
N THR A 83 2.32 -20.52 -6.78
CA THR A 83 1.44 -21.45 -6.03
C THR A 83 1.39 -21.09 -4.54
N ALA A 84 2.54 -20.86 -3.92
CA ALA A 84 2.62 -20.52 -2.49
C ALA A 84 1.97 -19.18 -2.13
N LEU A 85 2.01 -18.22 -3.05
CA LEU A 85 1.46 -16.86 -2.89
C LEU A 85 0.02 -16.72 -3.42
N GLY A 86 -0.57 -17.79 -3.97
CA GLY A 86 -1.91 -17.76 -4.54
C GLY A 86 -2.02 -16.88 -5.79
N ILE A 87 -0.96 -16.83 -6.61
CA ILE A 87 -0.97 -16.11 -7.87
C ILE A 87 -1.55 -17.02 -8.94
N GLU A 88 -2.75 -16.66 -9.42
CA GLU A 88 -3.50 -17.46 -10.42
C GLU A 88 -3.04 -17.19 -11.87
N ASP A 89 -2.27 -16.13 -12.10
CA ASP A 89 -1.78 -15.77 -13.43
C ASP A 89 -0.76 -16.81 -13.93
N GLU A 90 -1.05 -17.45 -15.05
CA GLU A 90 -0.17 -18.44 -15.70
C GLU A 90 1.00 -17.78 -16.48
N GLY A 91 0.94 -16.46 -16.72
CA GLY A 91 1.96 -15.71 -17.42
C GLY A 91 3.19 -15.39 -16.56
N ASP A 92 4.15 -14.71 -17.15
CA ASP A 92 5.35 -14.22 -16.45
C ASP A 92 4.98 -13.04 -15.54
N VAL A 93 4.77 -13.30 -14.26
CA VAL A 93 4.52 -12.29 -13.23
C VAL A 93 5.84 -11.87 -12.63
N THR A 94 6.17 -10.59 -12.67
CA THR A 94 7.37 -10.07 -12.01
C THR A 94 7.11 -9.79 -10.53
N TRP A 95 8.19 -9.76 -9.71
CA TRP A 95 8.08 -9.35 -8.31
C TRP A 95 7.54 -7.92 -8.16
N GLU A 96 7.83 -7.05 -9.12
CA GLU A 96 7.27 -5.69 -9.17
C GLU A 96 5.74 -5.70 -9.35
N GLN A 97 5.23 -6.54 -10.24
CA GLN A 97 3.78 -6.71 -10.43
C GLN A 97 3.13 -7.27 -9.16
N TYR A 98 3.72 -8.31 -8.57
CA TYR A 98 3.24 -8.87 -7.30
C TYR A 98 3.14 -7.84 -6.18
N VAL A 99 4.18 -6.99 -6.01
CA VAL A 99 4.18 -5.92 -5.00
C VAL A 99 3.06 -4.91 -5.26
N ARG A 100 2.86 -4.50 -6.51
CA ARG A 100 1.77 -3.56 -6.88
C ARG A 100 0.40 -4.14 -6.60
N ASP A 101 0.16 -5.37 -7.05
CA ASP A 101 -1.14 -6.03 -6.89
C ASP A 101 -1.44 -6.25 -5.41
N THR A 102 -0.44 -6.65 -4.63
CA THR A 102 -0.57 -6.81 -3.18
C THR A 102 -0.84 -5.47 -2.50
N ALA A 103 -0.18 -4.39 -2.91
CA ALA A 103 -0.42 -3.05 -2.37
C ALA A 103 -1.87 -2.57 -2.62
N VAL A 104 -2.39 -2.79 -3.83
CA VAL A 104 -3.79 -2.45 -4.17
C VAL A 104 -4.77 -3.32 -3.36
N LYS A 105 -4.51 -4.61 -3.21
CA LYS A 105 -5.33 -5.51 -2.39
C LYS A 105 -5.33 -5.09 -0.92
N GLN A 106 -4.18 -4.70 -0.37
CA GLN A 106 -4.09 -4.20 1.01
C GLN A 106 -4.87 -2.89 1.18
N LEU A 107 -4.68 -1.91 0.28
CA LEU A 107 -5.45 -0.67 0.33
C LEU A 107 -6.96 -0.98 0.31
N ALA A 108 -7.41 -1.85 -0.60
CA ALA A 108 -8.82 -2.22 -0.69
C ALA A 108 -9.33 -2.88 0.60
N MET A 109 -8.55 -3.76 1.20
CA MET A 109 -8.89 -4.41 2.46
C MET A 109 -9.08 -3.37 3.58
N TYR A 110 -8.10 -2.48 3.78
CA TYR A 110 -8.17 -1.47 4.83
C TYR A 110 -9.32 -0.48 4.61
N VAL A 111 -9.55 -0.05 3.37
CA VAL A 111 -10.69 0.83 3.02
C VAL A 111 -12.01 0.19 3.38
N LEU A 112 -12.24 -1.06 2.95
CA LEU A 112 -13.52 -1.74 3.20
C LEU A 112 -13.73 -2.02 4.69
N THR A 113 -12.66 -2.39 5.41
CA THR A 113 -12.74 -2.61 6.86
C THR A 113 -13.02 -1.30 7.60
N ALA A 114 -12.35 -0.20 7.24
CA ALA A 114 -12.62 1.10 7.87
C ALA A 114 -14.03 1.61 7.58
N GLN A 115 -14.55 1.44 6.36
CA GLN A 115 -15.93 1.78 6.02
C GLN A 115 -16.94 0.97 6.84
N GLU A 116 -16.66 -0.31 7.08
CA GLU A 116 -17.51 -1.14 7.94
C GLU A 116 -17.41 -0.71 9.41
N ALA A 117 -16.21 -0.39 9.90
CA ALA A 117 -16.00 0.16 11.24
C ALA A 117 -16.82 1.45 11.45
N GLU A 118 -16.72 2.40 10.53
CA GLU A 118 -17.47 3.65 10.56
C GLU A 118 -18.98 3.42 10.55
N ALA A 119 -19.47 2.51 9.72
CA ALA A 119 -20.89 2.15 9.67
C ALA A 119 -21.40 1.54 10.98
N ASN A 120 -20.51 0.95 11.79
CA ASN A 120 -20.80 0.42 13.12
C ASN A 120 -20.48 1.42 14.26
N GLY A 121 -20.17 2.67 13.94
CA GLY A 121 -19.89 3.73 14.91
C GLY A 121 -18.47 3.65 15.53
N MET A 122 -17.56 2.92 14.89
CA MET A 122 -16.16 2.73 15.29
C MET A 122 -15.24 3.45 14.29
N GLY A 123 -15.48 4.71 14.01
CA GLY A 123 -14.63 5.56 13.18
C GLY A 123 -13.43 6.10 13.94
N ALA A 124 -12.72 7.04 13.30
CA ALA A 124 -11.58 7.71 13.93
C ALA A 124 -12.01 8.42 15.23
N ASP A 125 -11.23 8.22 16.29
CA ASP A 125 -11.47 8.72 17.63
C ASP A 125 -10.22 9.37 18.25
N GLU A 126 -10.22 9.59 19.57
CA GLU A 126 -9.09 10.17 20.31
C GLU A 126 -7.85 9.27 20.23
N HIS A 127 -8.02 7.94 20.28
CA HIS A 127 -6.93 6.99 20.16
C HIS A 127 -6.28 7.06 18.76
N THR A 128 -7.09 7.12 17.70
CA THR A 128 -6.60 7.33 16.32
C THR A 128 -5.77 8.61 16.20
N GLN A 129 -6.17 9.68 16.88
CA GLN A 129 -5.40 10.93 16.88
C GLN A 129 -4.08 10.80 17.67
N GLU A 130 -4.07 10.12 18.80
CA GLU A 130 -2.86 9.85 19.58
C GLU A 130 -1.84 9.02 18.78
N GLU A 131 -2.29 7.94 18.11
CA GLU A 131 -1.45 7.11 17.25
C GLU A 131 -0.91 7.89 16.04
N LEU A 132 -1.72 8.75 15.45
CA LEU A 132 -1.28 9.63 14.37
C LEU A 132 -0.19 10.58 14.84
N ASP A 133 -0.37 11.21 15.99
CA ASP A 133 0.59 12.19 16.55
C ASP A 133 1.91 11.49 16.89
N ALA A 134 1.87 10.29 17.51
CA ALA A 134 3.04 9.48 17.79
C ALA A 134 3.79 9.08 16.51
N THR A 135 3.07 8.59 15.50
CA THR A 135 3.64 8.22 14.20
C THR A 135 4.29 9.43 13.51
N MET A 136 3.67 10.60 13.59
CA MET A 136 4.22 11.83 13.01
C MET A 136 5.46 12.32 13.77
N GLU A 137 5.52 12.14 15.09
CA GLU A 137 6.70 12.46 15.88
C GLU A 137 7.88 11.55 15.51
N GLU A 138 7.66 10.24 15.42
CA GLU A 138 8.67 9.27 14.98
C GLU A 138 9.18 9.58 13.56
N LEU A 139 8.27 9.87 12.62
CA LEU A 139 8.62 10.25 11.26
C LEU A 139 9.49 11.51 11.22
N ASN A 140 9.13 12.54 11.98
CA ASN A 140 9.89 13.78 12.07
C ASN A 140 11.28 13.56 12.67
N ALA A 141 11.39 12.73 13.71
CA ALA A 141 12.66 12.36 14.33
C ALA A 141 13.55 11.59 13.34
N ALA A 142 13.00 10.61 12.65
CA ALA A 142 13.72 9.83 11.63
C ALA A 142 14.17 10.71 10.47
N ALA A 143 13.33 11.60 9.98
CA ALA A 143 13.71 12.55 8.93
C ALA A 143 14.89 13.41 9.36
N LYS A 144 14.82 14.00 10.54
CA LYS A 144 15.88 14.85 11.12
C LYS A 144 17.19 14.08 11.31
N GLN A 145 17.13 12.85 11.80
CA GLN A 145 18.29 11.97 11.98
C GLN A 145 18.99 11.69 10.63
N ASN A 146 18.24 11.60 9.56
CA ASN A 146 18.76 11.39 8.20
C ASN A 146 19.08 12.69 7.45
N GLY A 147 19.01 13.85 8.10
CA GLY A 147 19.36 15.14 7.49
C GLY A 147 18.28 15.72 6.56
N TYR A 148 17.03 15.27 6.69
CA TYR A 148 15.91 15.73 5.88
C TYR A 148 14.86 16.48 6.73
N SER A 149 14.05 17.29 6.06
CA SER A 149 12.74 17.66 6.59
C SER A 149 11.71 16.57 6.21
N THR A 150 10.57 16.55 6.92
CA THR A 150 9.53 15.50 6.78
C THR A 150 9.08 15.26 5.34
N LYS A 151 8.77 16.33 4.60
CA LYS A 151 8.22 16.22 3.24
C LYS A 151 9.16 15.55 2.22
N PRO A 152 10.45 15.92 2.07
CA PRO A 152 11.36 15.20 1.19
C PRO A 152 11.66 13.79 1.72
N TYR A 153 11.66 13.55 3.03
CA TYR A 153 11.87 12.25 3.61
C TYR A 153 10.72 11.28 3.28
N LEU A 154 9.47 11.72 3.38
CA LEU A 154 8.31 10.95 2.94
C LEU A 154 8.41 10.54 1.47
N LYS A 155 8.84 11.46 0.61
CA LYS A 155 9.02 11.14 -0.81
C LYS A 155 10.15 10.15 -1.08
N LEU A 156 11.19 10.18 -0.25
CA LEU A 156 12.30 9.23 -0.35
C LEU A 156 11.83 7.81 0.01
N ILE A 157 10.97 7.67 1.04
CA ILE A 157 10.52 6.37 1.54
C ILE A 157 9.38 5.82 0.68
N TYR A 158 8.35 6.62 0.44
CA TYR A 158 7.08 6.15 -0.15
C TYR A 158 6.97 6.41 -1.65
N GLY A 159 7.56 7.49 -2.16
CA GLY A 159 7.48 7.85 -3.56
C GLY A 159 7.14 9.33 -3.80
N LYS A 160 7.26 9.75 -5.05
CA LYS A 160 7.15 11.17 -5.44
C LYS A 160 5.77 11.79 -5.23
N ASN A 161 4.72 10.97 -5.20
CA ASN A 161 3.34 11.42 -5.05
C ASN A 161 2.90 11.52 -3.58
N MET A 162 3.70 10.96 -2.65
CA MET A 162 3.41 11.04 -1.22
C MET A 162 3.46 12.48 -0.71
N THR A 163 2.43 12.85 0.04
CA THR A 163 2.33 14.11 0.77
C THR A 163 2.18 13.85 2.26
N VAL A 164 2.39 14.87 3.10
CA VAL A 164 2.16 14.74 4.54
C VAL A 164 0.69 14.42 4.83
N ASP A 165 -0.24 15.07 4.12
CA ASP A 165 -1.67 14.87 4.31
C ASP A 165 -2.08 13.45 3.90
N THR A 166 -1.63 12.98 2.72
CA THR A 166 -1.88 11.61 2.28
C THR A 166 -1.31 10.57 3.26
N PHE A 167 -0.11 10.82 3.80
CA PHE A 167 0.48 9.93 4.80
C PHE A 167 -0.40 9.86 6.06
N LYS A 168 -0.84 11.01 6.57
CA LYS A 168 -1.76 11.07 7.73
C LYS A 168 -3.06 10.34 7.48
N GLU A 169 -3.67 10.54 6.31
CA GLU A 169 -4.89 9.82 5.90
C GLU A 169 -4.68 8.29 5.94
N MET A 170 -3.54 7.82 5.43
CA MET A 170 -3.27 6.37 5.41
C MET A 170 -2.97 5.81 6.80
N VAL A 171 -2.30 6.56 7.67
CA VAL A 171 -2.10 6.16 9.07
C VAL A 171 -3.45 6.01 9.78
N GLN A 172 -4.34 7.01 9.67
CA GLN A 172 -5.68 6.95 10.26
C GLN A 172 -6.53 5.82 9.69
N LEU A 173 -6.50 5.61 8.37
CA LEU A 173 -7.21 4.51 7.72
C LEU A 173 -6.78 3.15 8.28
N VAL A 174 -5.46 2.94 8.40
CA VAL A 174 -4.90 1.68 8.92
C VAL A 174 -5.26 1.51 10.39
N ASP A 175 -5.19 2.56 11.18
CA ASP A 175 -5.54 2.52 12.61
C ASP A 175 -7.01 2.12 12.80
N VAL A 176 -7.95 2.84 12.20
CA VAL A 176 -9.40 2.53 12.26
C VAL A 176 -9.68 1.09 11.85
N ALA A 177 -9.11 0.65 10.74
CA ALA A 177 -9.34 -0.71 10.24
C ALA A 177 -8.68 -1.80 11.11
N THR A 178 -7.67 -1.47 11.88
CA THR A 178 -6.96 -2.44 12.73
C THR A 178 -7.64 -2.60 14.09
N HIS A 179 -8.31 -1.54 14.57
CA HIS A 179 -9.03 -1.56 15.85
C HIS A 179 -10.49 -2.03 15.74
N TYR A 180 -11.00 -2.25 14.52
CA TYR A 180 -12.30 -2.87 14.25
C TYR A 180 -12.20 -4.40 14.30
#